data_fc68ef8cd6b7c04c41a9c777ca70ae37
#
_entry.id   fc68ef8cd6b7c04c41a9c777ca70ae37
#
_cell.length_a   1.000
_cell.length_b   1.000
_cell.length_c   1.000
_cell.angle_alpha   90.00
_cell.angle_beta   90.00
_cell.angle_gamma   90.00
#
_symmetry.space_group_name_H-M   'P 1'
#
loop_
_entity.id
_entity.type
_entity.pdbx_description
1 polymer ?
#
loop_
_entity_poly.entity_id
_entity_poly.type
_entity_poly.pdbx_seq_one_letter_code
_entity_poly.pdbx_strand_id
1 'polypeptide(L)'
;MKTVLMLLTCFVFMSGCHAQHDSMDATLWVQTSAEYQGNSEMVFNVAESRLSLLRDKQGVTADIDQAKSFGCLAGMSCPGLAAAGLIPAVVLDIDETVLDNSAFLARLIKNGGQWQPDSWDDWVAERAAVPVPGALAFVERAKAEGVAVIYMTNRRCSVREAGNELSPKQPCPQKLDTLENLASAGFPPLVPVDLLILRGERPEWDSAEKQTRRQYVAERYRIMMLIGDDLGDLASNIKKSSVEERARFVSAHEFLLGNYWFQLTNPTYGSWKSALKGKPAQDYLRLD
;
A
#
# COMPACT_ATOMS: atom_id res chain seq x y z
N MET A 1 7.13 -61.78 -52.17
CA MET A 1 6.38 -61.19 -51.02
C MET A 1 7.31 -60.19 -50.36
N LYS A 2 7.09 -58.90 -50.56
CA LYS A 2 7.86 -57.82 -49.91
C LYS A 2 6.99 -57.26 -48.78
N THR A 3 7.43 -57.44 -47.54
CA THR A 3 6.76 -56.93 -46.35
C THR A 3 7.18 -55.46 -46.12
N VAL A 4 6.24 -54.54 -46.24
CA VAL A 4 6.48 -53.12 -45.97
C VAL A 4 6.23 -52.89 -44.48
N LEU A 5 7.29 -52.55 -43.76
CA LEU A 5 7.23 -52.19 -42.33
C LEU A 5 6.86 -50.69 -42.22
N MET A 6 5.65 -50.39 -41.80
CA MET A 6 5.15 -49.04 -41.58
C MET A 6 5.55 -48.58 -40.17
N LEU A 7 6.56 -47.72 -40.07
CA LEU A 7 6.95 -47.06 -38.82
C LEU A 7 5.92 -45.96 -38.49
N LEU A 8 5.13 -46.21 -37.45
CA LEU A 8 4.21 -45.24 -36.83
C LEU A 8 5.03 -44.33 -35.91
N THR A 9 5.37 -43.12 -36.34
CA THR A 9 6.01 -42.09 -35.53
C THR A 9 4.93 -41.48 -34.65
N CYS A 10 4.89 -41.85 -33.36
CA CYS A 10 4.05 -41.22 -32.33
C CYS A 10 4.65 -39.86 -31.99
N PHE A 11 4.09 -38.77 -32.49
CA PHE A 11 4.39 -37.44 -32.00
C PHE A 11 3.75 -37.27 -30.62
N VAL A 12 4.57 -37.42 -29.57
CA VAL A 12 4.18 -37.03 -28.21
C VAL A 12 4.23 -35.49 -28.19
N PHE A 13 3.07 -34.86 -28.28
CA PHE A 13 2.92 -33.46 -27.88
C PHE A 13 3.18 -33.36 -26.38
N MET A 14 4.40 -33.02 -25.99
CA MET A 14 4.68 -32.55 -24.65
C MET A 14 3.99 -31.19 -24.53
N SER A 15 2.73 -31.18 -24.07
CA SER A 15 2.11 -29.98 -23.52
C SER A 15 2.96 -29.58 -22.32
N GLY A 16 3.87 -28.63 -22.52
CA GLY A 16 4.63 -28.03 -21.44
C GLY A 16 3.61 -27.43 -20.46
N CYS A 17 3.44 -28.11 -19.33
CA CYS A 17 2.72 -27.56 -18.18
C CYS A 17 3.57 -26.36 -17.71
N HIS A 18 3.31 -25.17 -18.24
CA HIS A 18 3.87 -23.96 -17.67
C HIS A 18 3.22 -23.80 -16.31
N ALA A 19 4.00 -23.97 -15.25
CA ALA A 19 3.52 -23.65 -13.91
C ALA A 19 3.01 -22.21 -13.94
N GLN A 20 1.72 -22.02 -13.63
CA GLN A 20 1.13 -20.69 -13.53
C GLN A 20 1.84 -19.94 -12.42
N HIS A 21 2.23 -18.68 -12.67
CA HIS A 21 2.85 -17.86 -11.66
C HIS A 21 1.85 -17.59 -10.53
N ASP A 22 2.27 -17.78 -9.27
CA ASP A 22 1.39 -17.71 -8.08
C ASP A 22 0.57 -16.40 -7.97
N SER A 23 1.04 -15.32 -8.60
CA SER A 23 0.35 -14.03 -8.59
C SER A 23 -0.47 -13.73 -9.85
N MET A 24 -0.57 -14.68 -10.80
CA MET A 24 -1.22 -14.44 -12.10
C MET A 24 -2.67 -14.01 -11.94
N ASP A 25 -3.49 -14.82 -11.27
CA ASP A 25 -4.94 -14.55 -11.14
C ASP A 25 -5.19 -13.28 -10.33
N ALA A 26 -4.41 -13.05 -9.28
CA ALA A 26 -4.49 -11.84 -8.47
C ALA A 26 -4.15 -10.57 -9.29
N THR A 27 -3.10 -10.62 -10.12
CA THR A 27 -2.71 -9.50 -10.98
C THR A 27 -3.74 -9.25 -12.08
N LEU A 28 -4.25 -10.31 -12.72
CA LEU A 28 -5.34 -10.20 -13.71
C LEU A 28 -6.59 -9.58 -13.08
N TRP A 29 -6.96 -10.00 -11.86
CA TRP A 29 -8.11 -9.43 -11.17
C TRP A 29 -7.95 -7.92 -10.94
N VAL A 30 -6.78 -7.46 -10.49
CA VAL A 30 -6.48 -6.02 -10.33
C VAL A 30 -6.59 -5.28 -11.66
N GLN A 31 -6.03 -5.83 -12.75
CA GLN A 31 -5.94 -5.14 -14.03
C GLN A 31 -7.23 -5.17 -14.86
N THR A 32 -8.12 -6.13 -14.63
CA THR A 32 -9.21 -6.40 -15.57
C THR A 32 -10.59 -6.46 -14.94
N SER A 33 -10.71 -6.59 -13.60
CA SER A 33 -12.04 -6.73 -12.99
C SER A 33 -12.70 -5.38 -12.72
N ALA A 34 -13.98 -5.28 -13.09
CA ALA A 34 -14.82 -4.15 -12.72
C ALA A 34 -15.04 -4.08 -11.19
N GLU A 35 -14.95 -5.23 -10.52
CA GLU A 35 -15.07 -5.35 -9.06
C GLU A 35 -13.92 -4.66 -8.34
N TYR A 36 -12.68 -4.77 -8.85
CA TYR A 36 -11.53 -4.03 -8.29
C TYR A 36 -11.75 -2.53 -8.40
N GLN A 37 -12.14 -2.06 -9.60
CA GLN A 37 -12.44 -0.65 -9.81
C GLN A 37 -13.55 -0.17 -8.87
N GLY A 38 -14.68 -0.86 -8.84
CA GLY A 38 -15.83 -0.49 -8.01
C GLY A 38 -15.53 -0.51 -6.51
N ASN A 39 -14.75 -1.50 -6.04
CA ASN A 39 -14.34 -1.57 -4.64
C ASN A 39 -13.42 -0.39 -4.26
N SER A 40 -12.46 -0.06 -5.11
CA SER A 40 -11.54 1.06 -4.86
C SER A 40 -12.28 2.40 -4.83
N GLU A 41 -13.12 2.66 -5.82
CA GLU A 41 -13.97 3.86 -5.88
C GLU A 41 -14.90 3.95 -4.65
N MET A 42 -15.52 2.84 -4.24
CA MET A 42 -16.38 2.80 -3.06
C MET A 42 -15.61 3.18 -1.79
N VAL A 43 -14.40 2.65 -1.59
CA VAL A 43 -13.56 2.98 -0.42
C VAL A 43 -13.26 4.48 -0.37
N PHE A 44 -12.83 5.07 -1.50
CA PHE A 44 -12.52 6.49 -1.54
C PHE A 44 -13.78 7.36 -1.42
N ASN A 45 -14.92 6.98 -2.01
CA ASN A 45 -16.18 7.70 -1.85
C ASN A 45 -16.67 7.71 -0.39
N VAL A 46 -16.52 6.57 0.33
CA VAL A 46 -16.84 6.53 1.76
C VAL A 46 -15.87 7.41 2.55
N ALA A 47 -14.57 7.37 2.28
CA ALA A 47 -13.59 8.24 2.91
C ALA A 47 -13.91 9.73 2.67
N GLU A 48 -14.22 10.11 1.42
CA GLU A 48 -14.61 11.47 1.07
C GLU A 48 -15.84 11.94 1.84
N SER A 49 -16.87 11.11 1.98
CA SER A 49 -18.08 11.43 2.73
C SER A 49 -17.83 11.74 4.22
N ARG A 50 -16.66 11.33 4.75
CA ARG A 50 -16.25 11.57 6.13
C ARG A 50 -15.34 12.79 6.32
N LEU A 51 -14.78 13.35 5.24
CA LEU A 51 -13.74 14.39 5.32
C LEU A 51 -14.15 15.57 6.20
N SER A 52 -15.23 16.27 5.86
CA SER A 52 -15.68 17.48 6.59
C SER A 52 -16.05 17.14 8.03
N LEU A 53 -16.77 16.06 8.26
CA LEU A 53 -17.14 15.61 9.61
C LEU A 53 -15.92 15.37 10.49
N LEU A 54 -14.90 14.67 9.98
CA LEU A 54 -13.70 14.34 10.74
C LEU A 54 -12.76 15.54 10.87
N ARG A 55 -12.69 16.39 9.86
CA ARG A 55 -11.96 17.67 9.93
C ARG A 55 -12.44 18.49 11.13
N ASP A 56 -13.74 18.62 11.28
CA ASP A 56 -14.37 19.48 12.29
C ASP A 56 -14.36 18.86 13.71
N LYS A 57 -14.20 17.53 13.81
CA LYS A 57 -14.05 16.81 15.08
C LYS A 57 -12.62 16.89 15.63
N GLN A 58 -12.21 18.01 16.20
CA GLN A 58 -10.85 18.26 16.67
C GLN A 58 -10.31 17.26 17.72
N GLY A 59 -11.19 16.68 18.53
CA GLY A 59 -10.84 15.74 19.61
C GLY A 59 -10.84 14.27 19.23
N VAL A 60 -10.73 13.91 17.94
CA VAL A 60 -10.76 12.49 17.52
C VAL A 60 -9.61 12.21 16.56
N THR A 61 -8.94 11.07 16.75
CA THR A 61 -7.90 10.56 15.84
C THR A 61 -8.19 9.15 15.38
N ALA A 62 -7.76 8.82 14.18
CA ALA A 62 -7.77 7.46 13.62
C ALA A 62 -6.61 6.61 14.15
N ASP A 63 -5.51 7.22 14.59
CA ASP A 63 -4.29 6.52 14.97
C ASP A 63 -4.34 6.08 16.42
N ILE A 64 -4.17 4.76 16.64
CA ILE A 64 -4.21 4.16 17.99
C ILE A 64 -3.07 4.69 18.86
N ASP A 65 -1.88 4.86 18.31
CA ASP A 65 -0.72 5.29 19.09
C ASP A 65 -0.85 6.79 19.46
N GLN A 66 -1.36 7.61 18.54
CA GLN A 66 -1.69 9.01 18.85
C GLN A 66 -2.79 9.10 19.93
N ALA A 67 -3.86 8.32 19.83
CA ALA A 67 -4.89 8.31 20.84
C ALA A 67 -4.34 7.94 22.25
N LYS A 68 -3.51 6.89 22.31
CA LYS A 68 -2.86 6.45 23.55
C LYS A 68 -1.97 7.53 24.16
N SER A 69 -1.23 8.31 23.36
CA SER A 69 -0.38 9.40 23.86
C SER A 69 -1.16 10.49 24.59
N PHE A 70 -2.46 10.64 24.28
CA PHE A 70 -3.40 11.54 24.95
C PHE A 70 -4.29 10.85 25.98
N GLY A 71 -4.03 9.57 26.31
CA GLY A 71 -4.82 8.80 27.27
C GLY A 71 -6.23 8.39 26.79
N CYS A 72 -6.42 8.27 25.47
CA CYS A 72 -7.70 8.02 24.83
C CYS A 72 -7.68 6.75 23.97
N LEU A 73 -8.84 6.43 23.37
CA LEU A 73 -8.98 5.40 22.35
C LEU A 73 -9.19 6.05 20.97
N ALA A 74 -8.62 5.45 19.93
CA ALA A 74 -8.84 5.89 18.55
C ALA A 74 -10.33 5.89 18.21
N GLY A 75 -10.79 6.88 17.46
CA GLY A 75 -12.20 7.06 17.12
C GLY A 75 -13.09 7.61 18.23
N MET A 76 -12.56 7.73 19.45
CA MET A 76 -13.32 8.27 20.59
C MET A 76 -12.93 9.72 20.91
N SER A 77 -13.81 10.40 21.65
CA SER A 77 -13.58 11.79 22.07
C SER A 77 -12.40 11.89 23.03
N CYS A 78 -11.51 12.83 22.76
CA CYS A 78 -10.25 13.05 23.48
C CYS A 78 -10.06 14.55 23.72
N PRO A 79 -10.45 15.10 24.89
CA PRO A 79 -10.34 16.54 25.15
C PRO A 79 -8.91 17.08 25.08
N GLY A 80 -7.89 16.29 25.52
CA GLY A 80 -6.49 16.67 25.41
C GLY A 80 -6.02 16.84 23.98
N LEU A 81 -6.45 15.97 23.09
CA LEU A 81 -6.17 16.06 21.66
C LEU A 81 -6.83 17.29 21.03
N ALA A 82 -8.07 17.60 21.41
CA ALA A 82 -8.77 18.79 20.94
C ALA A 82 -8.04 20.07 21.37
N ALA A 83 -7.53 20.12 22.60
CA ALA A 83 -6.79 21.27 23.13
C ALA A 83 -5.40 21.46 22.49
N ALA A 84 -4.84 20.41 21.88
CA ALA A 84 -3.51 20.46 21.27
C ALA A 84 -3.45 21.28 19.97
N GLY A 85 -4.60 21.60 19.35
CA GLY A 85 -4.67 22.47 18.15
C GLY A 85 -3.94 21.89 16.92
N LEU A 86 -3.85 20.58 16.81
CA LEU A 86 -3.13 19.91 15.73
C LEU A 86 -3.86 20.06 14.38
N ILE A 87 -3.07 20.17 13.32
CA ILE A 87 -3.57 20.30 11.94
C ILE A 87 -4.26 18.98 11.51
N PRO A 88 -5.50 19.00 11.00
CA PRO A 88 -6.16 17.79 10.53
C PRO A 88 -5.45 17.22 9.30
N ALA A 89 -5.19 15.91 9.31
CA ALA A 89 -4.49 15.24 8.25
C ALA A 89 -5.09 13.86 7.94
N VAL A 90 -5.02 13.48 6.66
CA VAL A 90 -5.17 12.11 6.20
C VAL A 90 -3.79 11.53 5.90
N VAL A 91 -3.54 10.28 6.33
CA VAL A 91 -2.31 9.56 6.01
C VAL A 91 -2.67 8.44 5.05
N LEU A 92 -2.04 8.43 3.88
CA LEU A 92 -2.23 7.42 2.84
C LEU A 92 -0.93 6.66 2.59
N ASP A 93 -1.04 5.36 2.37
CA ASP A 93 0.03 4.61 1.70
C ASP A 93 0.10 5.03 0.21
N ILE A 94 1.13 4.58 -0.49
CA ILE A 94 1.33 4.87 -1.93
C ILE A 94 0.97 3.65 -2.77
N ASP A 95 1.72 2.56 -2.61
CA ASP A 95 1.71 1.40 -3.50
C ASP A 95 0.43 0.58 -3.26
N GLU A 96 -0.37 0.36 -4.31
CA GLU A 96 -1.70 -0.26 -4.30
C GLU A 96 -2.74 0.50 -3.45
N THR A 97 -2.40 1.72 -3.08
CA THR A 97 -3.31 2.64 -2.38
C THR A 97 -3.63 3.87 -3.23
N VAL A 98 -2.65 4.66 -3.62
CA VAL A 98 -2.84 5.79 -4.53
C VAL A 98 -2.22 5.55 -5.91
N LEU A 99 -1.19 4.71 -6.00
CA LEU A 99 -0.55 4.28 -7.24
C LEU A 99 -0.66 2.77 -7.41
N ASP A 100 -1.15 2.35 -8.58
CA ASP A 100 -1.27 0.95 -9.02
C ASP A 100 0.03 0.51 -9.70
N ASN A 101 0.70 -0.48 -9.13
CA ASN A 101 1.92 -1.08 -9.64
C ASN A 101 1.69 -2.45 -10.31
N SER A 102 0.46 -2.78 -10.67
CA SER A 102 0.12 -4.06 -11.29
C SER A 102 0.88 -4.31 -12.61
N ALA A 103 1.28 -3.24 -13.31
CA ALA A 103 2.13 -3.33 -14.51
C ALA A 103 3.52 -3.89 -14.20
N PHE A 104 4.13 -3.54 -13.07
CA PHE A 104 5.37 -4.15 -12.59
C PHE A 104 5.19 -5.65 -12.31
N LEU A 105 4.13 -6.02 -11.61
CA LEU A 105 3.81 -7.43 -11.33
C LEU A 105 3.59 -8.22 -12.62
N ALA A 106 2.88 -7.64 -13.60
CA ALA A 106 2.68 -8.26 -14.91
C ALA A 106 4.00 -8.50 -15.65
N ARG A 107 4.98 -7.59 -15.55
CA ARG A 107 6.32 -7.79 -16.10
C ARG A 107 7.05 -8.96 -15.42
N LEU A 108 6.99 -9.05 -14.09
CA LEU A 108 7.58 -10.18 -13.35
C LEU A 108 6.98 -11.50 -13.80
N ILE A 109 5.64 -11.58 -13.89
CA ILE A 109 4.92 -12.77 -14.33
C ILE A 109 5.34 -13.19 -15.74
N LYS A 110 5.33 -12.26 -16.71
CA LYS A 110 5.68 -12.53 -18.11
C LYS A 110 7.13 -12.99 -18.29
N ASN A 111 8.03 -12.51 -17.43
CA ASN A 111 9.45 -12.83 -17.48
C ASN A 111 9.81 -14.04 -16.59
N GLY A 112 8.84 -14.66 -15.91
CA GLY A 112 9.11 -15.75 -14.96
C GLY A 112 9.97 -15.30 -13.77
N GLY A 113 9.96 -13.99 -13.46
CA GLY A 113 10.79 -13.37 -12.44
C GLY A 113 10.12 -13.35 -11.08
N GLN A 114 10.93 -13.03 -10.07
CA GLN A 114 10.47 -12.79 -8.71
C GLN A 114 10.81 -11.35 -8.33
N TRP A 115 10.09 -10.80 -7.35
CA TRP A 115 10.37 -9.48 -6.81
C TRP A 115 11.82 -9.42 -6.27
N GLN A 116 12.56 -8.39 -6.68
CA GLN A 116 13.89 -8.07 -6.19
C GLN A 116 13.96 -6.57 -5.86
N PRO A 117 14.76 -6.16 -4.85
CA PRO A 117 14.89 -4.75 -4.48
C PRO A 117 15.32 -3.86 -5.67
N ASP A 118 16.27 -4.32 -6.48
CA ASP A 118 16.82 -3.55 -7.61
C ASP A 118 15.77 -3.38 -8.71
N SER A 119 15.07 -4.46 -9.10
CA SER A 119 14.01 -4.37 -10.11
C SER A 119 12.84 -3.50 -9.67
N TRP A 120 12.58 -3.46 -8.36
CA TRP A 120 11.59 -2.54 -7.77
C TRP A 120 12.08 -1.09 -7.83
N ASP A 121 13.36 -0.83 -7.51
CA ASP A 121 13.94 0.51 -7.62
C ASP A 121 13.95 1.02 -9.06
N ASP A 122 14.24 0.17 -10.04
CA ASP A 122 14.13 0.48 -11.46
C ASP A 122 12.70 0.87 -11.85
N TRP A 123 11.69 0.10 -11.38
CA TRP A 123 10.28 0.43 -11.61
C TRP A 123 9.90 1.79 -11.02
N VAL A 124 10.32 2.08 -9.79
CA VAL A 124 10.08 3.38 -9.15
C VAL A 124 10.71 4.51 -9.97
N ALA A 125 11.91 4.29 -10.51
CA ALA A 125 12.60 5.25 -11.37
C ALA A 125 11.92 5.50 -12.72
N GLU A 126 11.15 4.53 -13.25
CA GLU A 126 10.35 4.70 -14.46
C GLU A 126 9.17 5.68 -14.26
N ARG A 127 8.68 5.86 -13.02
CA ARG A 127 7.57 6.78 -12.69
C ARG A 127 6.30 6.48 -13.48
N ALA A 128 6.05 5.19 -13.75
CA ALA A 128 5.02 4.72 -14.68
C ALA A 128 3.75 4.17 -13.99
N ALA A 129 3.70 4.18 -12.67
CA ALA A 129 2.52 3.75 -11.93
C ALA A 129 1.36 4.72 -12.16
N VAL A 130 0.15 4.18 -12.35
CA VAL A 130 -1.08 4.93 -12.63
C VAL A 130 -1.91 5.12 -11.36
N PRO A 131 -2.86 6.08 -11.32
CA PRO A 131 -3.72 6.23 -10.14
C PRO A 131 -4.59 4.99 -9.88
N VAL A 132 -4.70 4.61 -8.61
CA VAL A 132 -5.76 3.69 -8.17
C VAL A 132 -7.12 4.38 -8.35
N PRO A 133 -8.17 3.68 -8.84
CA PRO A 133 -9.48 4.28 -9.04
C PRO A 133 -10.02 4.98 -7.78
N GLY A 134 -10.46 6.22 -7.92
CA GLY A 134 -10.97 7.07 -6.84
C GLY A 134 -9.92 7.85 -6.05
N ALA A 135 -8.64 7.44 -6.07
CA ALA A 135 -7.59 8.05 -5.25
C ALA A 135 -7.35 9.55 -5.59
N LEU A 136 -7.29 9.86 -6.88
CA LEU A 136 -7.03 11.24 -7.33
C LEU A 136 -8.13 12.19 -6.85
N ALA A 137 -9.39 11.86 -7.09
CA ALA A 137 -10.54 12.68 -6.70
C ALA A 137 -10.57 12.90 -5.17
N PHE A 138 -10.32 11.85 -4.39
CA PHE A 138 -10.24 11.95 -2.93
C PHE A 138 -9.15 12.93 -2.47
N VAL A 139 -7.94 12.83 -3.04
CA VAL A 139 -6.82 13.72 -2.67
C VAL A 139 -7.11 15.18 -3.04
N GLU A 140 -7.67 15.42 -4.22
CA GLU A 140 -8.10 16.77 -4.64
C GLU A 140 -9.14 17.33 -3.65
N ARG A 141 -10.12 16.53 -3.27
CA ARG A 141 -11.16 16.91 -2.33
C ARG A 141 -10.60 17.20 -0.93
N ALA A 142 -9.72 16.36 -0.41
CA ALA A 142 -9.08 16.55 0.88
C ALA A 142 -8.31 17.89 0.93
N LYS A 143 -7.55 18.19 -0.12
CA LYS A 143 -6.82 19.46 -0.23
C LYS A 143 -7.76 20.67 -0.36
N ALA A 144 -8.82 20.55 -1.14
CA ALA A 144 -9.83 21.62 -1.29
C ALA A 144 -10.53 21.93 0.05
N GLU A 145 -10.67 20.95 0.92
CA GLU A 145 -11.21 21.12 2.29
C GLU A 145 -10.17 21.59 3.33
N GLY A 146 -8.92 21.87 2.93
CA GLY A 146 -7.86 22.32 3.82
C GLY A 146 -7.31 21.22 4.74
N VAL A 147 -7.52 19.95 4.39
CA VAL A 147 -6.95 18.82 5.11
C VAL A 147 -5.56 18.53 4.56
N ALA A 148 -4.58 18.36 5.45
CA ALA A 148 -3.24 17.96 5.05
C ALA A 148 -3.25 16.51 4.52
N VAL A 149 -2.66 16.31 3.35
CA VAL A 149 -2.47 14.99 2.74
C VAL A 149 -1.04 14.55 2.96
N ILE A 150 -0.84 13.44 3.66
CA ILE A 150 0.48 12.90 4.00
C ILE A 150 0.60 11.52 3.38
N TYR A 151 1.58 11.35 2.51
CA TYR A 151 1.92 10.05 1.94
C TYR A 151 2.99 9.37 2.79
N MET A 152 2.76 8.12 3.16
CA MET A 152 3.68 7.33 4.00
C MET A 152 3.89 5.96 3.38
N THR A 153 5.01 5.77 2.67
CA THR A 153 5.27 4.57 1.87
C THR A 153 6.43 3.73 2.40
N ASN A 154 6.41 2.45 2.09
CA ASN A 154 7.55 1.53 2.29
C ASN A 154 8.53 1.53 1.11
N ARG A 155 8.35 2.37 0.09
CA ARG A 155 9.42 2.68 -0.87
C ARG A 155 10.65 3.09 -0.08
N ARG A 156 11.78 2.43 -0.36
CA ARG A 156 12.97 2.61 0.46
C ARG A 156 13.81 3.78 -0.06
N CYS A 157 14.04 4.74 0.81
CA CYS A 157 15.06 5.76 0.61
C CYS A 157 16.45 5.09 0.71
N SER A 158 17.16 4.98 -0.39
CA SER A 158 18.50 4.39 -0.48
C SER A 158 19.34 5.15 -1.49
N VAL A 159 20.64 5.07 -1.34
CA VAL A 159 21.55 5.63 -2.33
C VAL A 159 21.42 4.83 -3.62
N ARG A 160 21.17 5.53 -4.74
CA ARG A 160 21.28 4.93 -6.08
C ARG A 160 22.66 5.28 -6.63
N GLU A 161 23.44 4.24 -6.96
CA GLU A 161 24.74 4.45 -7.62
C GLU A 161 24.45 4.98 -9.04
N ALA A 162 25.09 6.09 -9.38
CA ALA A 162 25.03 6.57 -10.74
C ALA A 162 25.83 5.61 -11.64
N GLY A 163 25.36 5.36 -12.85
CA GLY A 163 25.95 4.38 -13.77
C GLY A 163 27.38 4.69 -14.23
N ASN A 164 28.01 5.75 -13.73
CA ASN A 164 29.43 6.08 -13.92
C ASN A 164 30.00 6.78 -12.68
N GLU A 165 31.32 6.63 -12.47
CA GLU A 165 32.05 7.21 -11.33
C GLU A 165 32.02 8.75 -11.25
N LEU A 166 31.58 9.43 -12.31
CA LEU A 166 31.54 10.89 -12.43
C LEU A 166 30.20 11.51 -12.02
N SER A 167 29.18 10.72 -11.79
CA SER A 167 27.87 11.24 -11.36
C SER A 167 27.76 11.28 -9.83
N PRO A 168 27.26 12.36 -9.25
CA PRO A 168 27.09 12.44 -7.80
C PRO A 168 26.09 11.39 -7.30
N LYS A 169 26.45 10.70 -6.19
CA LYS A 169 25.52 9.79 -5.51
C LYS A 169 24.29 10.56 -5.06
N GLN A 170 23.12 10.02 -5.42
CA GLN A 170 21.84 10.58 -4.98
C GLN A 170 21.40 9.87 -3.69
N PRO A 171 21.29 10.59 -2.55
CA PRO A 171 21.03 9.95 -1.25
C PRO A 171 19.64 9.36 -1.09
N CYS A 172 18.65 9.82 -1.85
CA CYS A 172 17.27 9.33 -1.80
C CYS A 172 16.51 9.66 -3.10
N PRO A 173 16.95 9.15 -4.27
CA PRO A 173 16.30 9.45 -5.54
C PRO A 173 14.84 8.97 -5.58
N GLN A 174 14.50 7.92 -4.84
CA GLN A 174 13.16 7.34 -4.77
C GLN A 174 12.11 8.36 -4.30
N LYS A 175 12.50 9.34 -3.46
CA LYS A 175 11.59 10.42 -3.02
C LYS A 175 11.21 11.31 -4.19
N LEU A 176 12.19 11.75 -4.98
CA LEU A 176 11.95 12.56 -6.18
C LEU A 176 11.15 11.77 -7.23
N ASP A 177 11.55 10.53 -7.52
CA ASP A 177 10.85 9.66 -8.46
C ASP A 177 9.37 9.47 -8.08
N THR A 178 9.10 9.31 -6.77
CA THR A 178 7.73 9.17 -6.28
C THR A 178 6.93 10.48 -6.43
N LEU A 179 7.55 11.64 -6.12
CA LEU A 179 6.91 12.94 -6.32
C LEU A 179 6.57 13.20 -7.78
N GLU A 180 7.50 12.89 -8.68
CA GLU A 180 7.31 13.07 -10.11
C GLU A 180 6.30 12.07 -10.69
N ASN A 181 6.25 10.83 -10.17
CA ASN A 181 5.20 9.89 -10.56
C ASN A 181 3.81 10.39 -10.11
N LEU A 182 3.67 10.85 -8.86
CA LEU A 182 2.41 11.44 -8.39
C LEU A 182 1.99 12.63 -9.27
N ALA A 183 2.92 13.53 -9.59
CA ALA A 183 2.65 14.68 -10.44
C ALA A 183 2.23 14.27 -11.86
N SER A 184 2.93 13.31 -12.49
CA SER A 184 2.58 12.80 -13.82
C SER A 184 1.26 12.04 -13.85
N ALA A 185 0.89 11.42 -12.74
CA ALA A 185 -0.40 10.76 -12.53
C ALA A 185 -1.55 11.75 -12.22
N GLY A 186 -1.28 13.06 -12.18
CA GLY A 186 -2.26 14.13 -11.99
C GLY A 186 -2.51 14.55 -10.55
N PHE A 187 -1.83 13.96 -9.57
CA PHE A 187 -2.02 14.34 -8.17
C PHE A 187 -1.56 15.78 -7.92
N PRO A 188 -2.29 16.55 -7.09
CA PRO A 188 -1.93 17.91 -6.77
C PRO A 188 -0.52 18.00 -6.15
N PRO A 189 0.24 19.07 -6.44
CA PRO A 189 1.58 19.26 -5.88
C PRO A 189 1.62 19.12 -4.36
N LEU A 190 2.60 18.39 -3.86
CA LEU A 190 2.82 18.21 -2.43
C LEU A 190 3.70 19.34 -1.88
N VAL A 191 3.12 20.19 -1.03
CA VAL A 191 3.80 21.30 -0.40
C VAL A 191 3.44 21.34 1.08
N PRO A 192 4.41 21.21 2.00
CA PRO A 192 5.83 20.93 1.76
C PRO A 192 6.08 19.48 1.30
N VAL A 193 7.21 19.24 0.64
CA VAL A 193 7.63 17.89 0.20
C VAL A 193 7.88 16.92 1.35
N ASP A 194 8.03 17.43 2.58
CA ASP A 194 8.16 16.63 3.80
C ASP A 194 6.88 15.86 4.17
N LEU A 195 5.77 16.12 3.48
CA LEU A 195 4.54 15.33 3.59
C LEU A 195 4.59 14.03 2.79
N LEU A 196 5.69 13.74 2.08
CA LEU A 196 6.02 12.42 1.55
C LEU A 196 7.11 11.80 2.44
N ILE A 197 6.78 10.72 3.11
CA ILE A 197 7.62 10.05 4.10
C ILE A 197 7.95 8.63 3.61
N LEU A 198 9.23 8.38 3.34
CA LEU A 198 9.73 7.10 2.87
C LEU A 198 10.32 6.27 4.02
N ARG A 199 10.32 4.95 3.82
CA ARG A 199 11.10 4.04 4.66
C ARG A 199 12.61 4.32 4.49
N GLY A 200 13.36 4.35 5.60
CA GLY A 200 14.83 4.55 5.57
C GLY A 200 15.28 5.99 5.33
N GLU A 201 14.36 6.96 5.22
CA GLU A 201 14.70 8.38 5.09
C GLU A 201 15.38 8.94 6.35
N ARG A 202 15.13 8.28 7.50
CA ARG A 202 15.84 8.49 8.77
C ARG A 202 16.21 7.14 9.36
N PRO A 203 17.27 7.05 10.20
CA PRO A 203 17.69 5.78 10.80
C PRO A 203 16.56 5.07 11.57
N GLU A 204 15.74 5.81 12.31
CA GLU A 204 14.60 5.29 13.07
C GLU A 204 13.41 4.84 12.19
N TRP A 205 13.44 5.12 10.90
CA TRP A 205 12.40 4.75 9.91
C TRP A 205 12.80 3.56 9.03
N ASP A 206 13.85 2.82 9.37
CA ASP A 206 14.32 1.68 8.55
C ASP A 206 13.37 0.47 8.60
N SER A 207 12.47 0.41 9.58
CA SER A 207 11.46 -0.65 9.66
C SER A 207 10.38 -0.50 8.60
N ALA A 208 9.85 -1.65 8.11
CA ALA A 208 8.65 -1.68 7.31
C ALA A 208 7.37 -1.36 8.12
N GLU A 209 7.44 -1.41 9.46
CA GLU A 209 6.38 -0.89 10.32
C GLU A 209 6.33 0.63 10.20
N LYS A 210 5.13 1.19 10.11
CA LYS A 210 4.92 2.62 9.92
C LYS A 210 4.80 3.40 11.25
N GLN A 211 4.91 2.73 12.40
CA GLN A 211 4.66 3.32 13.71
C GLN A 211 5.49 4.58 13.98
N THR A 212 6.82 4.49 13.87
CA THR A 212 7.70 5.63 14.18
C THR A 212 7.46 6.83 13.25
N ARG A 213 7.12 6.55 12.00
CA ARG A 213 6.75 7.57 11.01
C ARG A 213 5.41 8.22 11.34
N ARG A 214 4.39 7.44 11.78
CA ARG A 214 3.11 7.99 12.25
C ARG A 214 3.29 8.81 13.54
N GLN A 215 4.14 8.36 14.46
CA GLN A 215 4.46 9.14 15.67
C GLN A 215 5.06 10.51 15.32
N TYR A 216 5.99 10.56 14.36
CA TYR A 216 6.54 11.83 13.87
C TYR A 216 5.46 12.74 13.28
N VAL A 217 4.54 12.19 12.49
CA VAL A 217 3.39 12.95 11.95
C VAL A 217 2.49 13.43 13.09
N ALA A 218 2.24 12.59 14.09
CA ALA A 218 1.36 12.87 15.21
C ALA A 218 1.81 14.03 16.11
N GLU A 219 3.08 14.45 16.05
CA GLU A 219 3.59 15.63 16.75
C GLU A 219 2.98 16.96 16.27
N ARG A 220 2.60 17.02 15.00
CA ARG A 220 2.10 18.25 14.35
C ARG A 220 0.70 18.12 13.77
N TYR A 221 0.31 16.90 13.46
CA TYR A 221 -0.93 16.59 12.77
C TYR A 221 -1.83 15.70 13.60
N ARG A 222 -3.09 15.98 13.57
CA ARG A 222 -4.13 15.08 14.05
C ARG A 222 -4.46 14.13 12.90
N ILE A 223 -4.08 12.88 13.04
CA ILE A 223 -4.34 11.84 12.04
C ILE A 223 -5.82 11.48 12.10
N MET A 224 -6.63 12.09 11.25
CA MET A 224 -8.08 11.89 11.26
C MET A 224 -8.54 10.70 10.41
N MET A 225 -7.72 10.26 9.46
CA MET A 225 -7.96 9.09 8.62
C MET A 225 -6.65 8.37 8.32
N LEU A 226 -6.74 7.03 8.23
CA LEU A 226 -5.68 6.17 7.71
C LEU A 226 -6.25 5.41 6.51
N ILE A 227 -5.53 5.43 5.38
CA ILE A 227 -5.92 4.78 4.13
C ILE A 227 -4.75 3.94 3.62
N GLY A 228 -4.99 2.65 3.34
CA GLY A 228 -3.95 1.74 2.87
C GLY A 228 -4.52 0.40 2.43
N ASP A 229 -3.72 -0.41 1.74
CA ASP A 229 -4.09 -1.75 1.29
C ASP A 229 -3.62 -2.84 2.27
N ASP A 230 -2.63 -2.53 3.12
CA ASP A 230 -2.11 -3.45 4.14
C ASP A 230 -2.57 -3.04 5.55
N LEU A 231 -2.94 -4.01 6.38
CA LEU A 231 -3.35 -3.74 7.75
C LEU A 231 -2.27 -3.00 8.57
N GLY A 232 -0.98 -3.14 8.19
CA GLY A 232 0.13 -2.40 8.78
C GLY A 232 0.15 -0.90 8.45
N ASP A 233 -0.67 -0.43 7.50
CA ASP A 233 -0.86 0.99 7.23
C ASP A 233 -1.80 1.64 8.24
N LEU A 234 -2.73 0.84 8.75
CA LEU A 234 -3.77 1.27 9.68
C LEU A 234 -3.36 1.08 11.15
N ALA A 235 -2.51 0.08 11.43
CA ALA A 235 -2.13 -0.27 12.80
C ALA A 235 -0.64 -0.63 12.92
N SER A 236 -0.11 -0.49 14.14
CA SER A 236 1.27 -0.84 14.47
C SER A 236 1.38 -2.28 14.95
N ASN A 237 2.56 -2.90 14.72
CA ASN A 237 2.93 -4.23 15.22
C ASN A 237 2.02 -5.38 14.74
N ILE A 238 1.32 -5.21 13.61
CA ILE A 238 0.39 -6.21 13.08
C ILE A 238 0.97 -7.03 11.92
N LYS A 239 2.05 -6.56 11.28
CA LYS A 239 2.61 -7.21 10.08
C LYS A 239 3.18 -8.60 10.35
N LYS A 240 3.60 -8.88 11.58
CA LYS A 240 4.17 -10.18 11.98
C LYS A 240 3.17 -11.11 12.67
N SER A 241 1.94 -10.65 12.88
CA SER A 241 0.89 -11.41 13.54
C SER A 241 0.37 -12.57 12.67
N SER A 242 -0.09 -13.63 13.32
CA SER A 242 -0.73 -14.77 12.67
C SER A 242 -2.07 -14.40 12.01
N VAL A 243 -2.60 -15.30 11.19
CA VAL A 243 -3.92 -15.12 10.55
C VAL A 243 -5.01 -14.88 11.61
N GLU A 244 -5.00 -15.66 12.69
CA GLU A 244 -5.98 -15.58 13.76
C GLU A 244 -5.84 -14.30 14.60
N GLU A 245 -4.61 -13.85 14.85
CA GLU A 245 -4.35 -12.60 15.58
C GLU A 245 -4.82 -11.40 14.76
N ARG A 246 -4.55 -11.38 13.45
CA ARG A 246 -5.02 -10.35 12.54
C ARG A 246 -6.54 -10.30 12.48
N ALA A 247 -7.21 -11.45 12.39
CA ALA A 247 -8.66 -11.53 12.39
C ALA A 247 -9.26 -10.99 13.70
N ARG A 248 -8.71 -11.40 14.86
CA ARG A 248 -9.14 -10.88 16.16
C ARG A 248 -8.92 -9.37 16.29
N PHE A 249 -7.79 -8.88 15.78
CA PHE A 249 -7.48 -7.46 15.81
C PHE A 249 -8.51 -6.65 14.99
N VAL A 250 -8.84 -7.10 13.79
CA VAL A 250 -9.86 -6.46 12.94
C VAL A 250 -11.22 -6.45 13.65
N SER A 251 -11.65 -7.58 14.21
CA SER A 251 -12.92 -7.66 14.94
C SER A 251 -12.98 -6.73 16.16
N ALA A 252 -11.86 -6.60 16.89
CA ALA A 252 -11.77 -5.69 18.04
C ALA A 252 -11.81 -4.20 17.68
N HIS A 253 -11.51 -3.87 16.40
CA HIS A 253 -11.45 -2.50 15.91
C HIS A 253 -12.43 -2.24 14.74
N GLU A 254 -13.44 -3.10 14.57
CA GLU A 254 -14.39 -3.02 13.43
C GLU A 254 -15.05 -1.64 13.31
N PHE A 255 -15.30 -0.95 14.42
CA PHE A 255 -15.91 0.38 14.42
C PHE A 255 -15.02 1.46 13.77
N LEU A 256 -13.70 1.23 13.61
CA LEU A 256 -12.80 2.14 12.90
C LEU A 256 -12.93 1.97 11.40
N LEU A 257 -13.26 0.76 10.91
CA LEU A 257 -13.38 0.48 9.48
C LEU A 257 -14.55 1.25 8.87
N GLY A 258 -14.28 1.96 7.75
CA GLY A 258 -15.26 2.80 7.07
C GLY A 258 -15.62 4.10 7.82
N ASN A 259 -15.11 4.31 9.04
CA ASN A 259 -15.28 5.55 9.80
C ASN A 259 -14.00 6.39 9.92
N TYR A 260 -12.87 5.71 10.12
CA TYR A 260 -11.54 6.33 10.31
C TYR A 260 -10.45 5.59 9.55
N TRP A 261 -10.65 4.29 9.31
CA TRP A 261 -9.76 3.41 8.55
C TRP A 261 -10.44 3.00 7.25
N PHE A 262 -9.73 3.18 6.14
CA PHE A 262 -10.22 2.88 4.80
C PHE A 262 -9.22 1.94 4.13
N GLN A 263 -9.60 0.67 4.06
CA GLN A 263 -8.73 -0.39 3.55
C GLN A 263 -9.08 -0.74 2.12
N LEU A 264 -8.10 -0.59 1.23
CA LEU A 264 -8.18 -1.04 -0.16
C LEU A 264 -7.89 -2.53 -0.26
N THR A 265 -8.23 -3.11 -1.40
CA THR A 265 -8.03 -4.54 -1.66
C THR A 265 -6.72 -4.75 -2.41
N ASN A 266 -5.82 -5.55 -1.84
CA ASN A 266 -4.62 -6.03 -2.53
C ASN A 266 -4.50 -7.56 -2.42
N PRO A 267 -4.87 -8.32 -3.46
CA PRO A 267 -4.72 -9.77 -3.49
C PRO A 267 -3.31 -10.23 -3.90
N THR A 268 -2.44 -9.31 -4.36
CA THR A 268 -1.19 -9.66 -5.01
C THR A 268 -0.05 -9.91 -4.03
N TYR A 269 0.09 -9.04 -3.02
CA TYR A 269 1.13 -9.14 -1.98
C TYR A 269 0.68 -8.41 -0.70
N GLY A 270 1.51 -8.43 0.34
CA GLY A 270 1.25 -7.74 1.58
C GLY A 270 1.56 -8.57 2.82
N SER A 271 1.39 -7.99 3.99
CA SER A 271 1.65 -8.65 5.26
C SER A 271 0.70 -9.83 5.51
N TRP A 272 -0.45 -9.91 4.83
CA TRP A 272 -1.36 -11.04 4.89
C TRP A 272 -0.70 -12.33 4.34
N LYS A 273 0.09 -12.25 3.25
CA LYS A 273 0.90 -13.39 2.76
C LYS A 273 1.96 -13.80 3.78
N SER A 274 2.57 -12.82 4.45
CA SER A 274 3.55 -13.08 5.49
C SER A 274 2.96 -13.76 6.73
N ALA A 275 1.66 -13.66 6.94
CA ALA A 275 0.94 -14.37 8.01
C ALA A 275 0.76 -15.86 7.71
N LEU A 276 0.85 -16.29 6.44
CA LEU A 276 0.80 -17.68 6.01
C LEU A 276 2.15 -18.37 6.23
N LYS A 277 2.64 -18.38 7.48
CA LYS A 277 3.94 -18.97 7.85
C LYS A 277 3.76 -20.27 8.60
N GLY A 278 4.76 -21.16 8.46
CA GLY A 278 4.87 -22.38 9.25
C GLY A 278 4.19 -23.61 8.68
N LYS A 279 3.40 -23.47 7.62
CA LYS A 279 2.83 -24.58 6.85
C LYS A 279 2.61 -24.18 5.39
N PRO A 280 2.47 -25.15 4.46
CA PRO A 280 2.15 -24.85 3.07
C PRO A 280 0.89 -24.00 2.94
N ALA A 281 0.84 -23.08 1.96
CA ALA A 281 -0.29 -22.16 1.78
C ALA A 281 -1.64 -22.89 1.60
N GLN A 282 -1.64 -24.03 0.92
CA GLN A 282 -2.82 -24.88 0.73
C GLN A 282 -3.46 -25.37 2.03
N ASP A 283 -2.66 -25.50 3.12
CA ASP A 283 -3.14 -25.96 4.42
C ASP A 283 -3.91 -24.87 5.20
N TYR A 284 -3.95 -23.66 4.66
CA TYR A 284 -4.80 -22.56 5.16
C TYR A 284 -6.17 -22.51 4.49
N LEU A 285 -6.36 -23.30 3.40
CA LEU A 285 -7.67 -23.40 2.75
C LEU A 285 -8.65 -24.11 3.69
N ARG A 286 -9.84 -23.55 3.82
CA ARG A 286 -10.95 -24.14 4.56
C ARG A 286 -11.83 -24.92 3.59
N LEU A 287 -12.24 -26.12 4.00
CA LEU A 287 -13.06 -27.03 3.19
C LEU A 287 -14.49 -27.14 3.73
N ASP A 288 -14.78 -26.48 4.85
CA ASP A 288 -16.05 -26.44 5.60
C ASP A 288 -16.50 -25.01 5.89
#